data_fcdc76f5e542a6d243126131b19fef31
#
_entry.id   fcdc76f5e542a6d243126131b19fef31
#
_cell.length_a   1.000
_cell.length_b   1.000
_cell.length_c   1.000
_cell.angle_alpha   90.00
_cell.angle_beta   90.00
_cell.angle_gamma   90.00
#
_symmetry.space_group_name_H-M   'P 1'
#
loop_
_entity.id
_entity.type
_entity.pdbx_description
1 polymer ?
#
loop_
_entity_poly.entity_id
_entity_poly.type
_entity_poly.pdbx_seq_one_letter_code
_entity_poly.pdbx_strand_id
1 'polypeptide(L)'
;MGLSNDQSPLLGGDSLTCWNKKQSGIKRNLSYLLNIITIGIIAYLCIFAKHSDNDDNTGPSLNPQKKKNIVMMVTDGMGPASLSAARSFRQFRDKLAINDILTLDKYLIGSSRTRSSSSLVTDSAAGATAFSCALKSYNGAIGVTPDKTPCGTVLEALKLQGYYTGLVVTTRITDATPAAFSSHVDYRFQEDLIAQHQLGEYPFGRAVDLILGGGRCHFLPTSEGGCRADNRNLIKEYSDKWQYVGDRVLFDQLQGGKNVSLPLLGLLANTDIPYDIERKDSEYPSLAEQVQVALTALSEATKDSEQGFFLLIEGSRIDHASHHNDPAAHVREVLAYDRAFEEVIKFIDNSEIETVAISTSDHETGGLVVARQVSELYPDYLWYPEVLLNSTHSGDYLSHKVVHYKEKDNTKKFTNFIKHEILEKDLGISDYTAKDVDLIIEKANNAGELLYVLNNIVSIRAQIGWTTHGHSAVDVNIYAHTNSPAIKSKLLSHKAYDGLSGNHENIEIGAFIEYITGSDLNQVTQLIKKTEHSPDNNKAKVDDIFHANVL
;
A
#
# COMPACT_ATOMS: atom_id res chain seq x y z
N MET A 1 -9.60 50.35 -36.67
CA MET A 1 -10.64 51.38 -36.92
C MET A 1 -11.36 51.50 -35.59
N GLY A 2 -11.22 52.49 -34.81
CA GLY A 2 -11.11 53.91 -35.02
C GLY A 2 -12.14 54.50 -34.09
N LEU A 3 -11.63 55.13 -33.00
CA LEU A 3 -11.85 56.55 -32.68
C LEU A 3 -13.28 56.89 -32.21
N SER A 4 -13.55 57.71 -31.25
CA SER A 4 -12.87 58.83 -30.61
C SER A 4 -13.81 59.39 -29.52
N ASN A 5 -13.26 59.93 -28.45
CA ASN A 5 -13.39 61.33 -27.98
C ASN A 5 -14.80 61.92 -27.95
N ASP A 6 -15.26 62.69 -27.02
CA ASP A 6 -14.62 63.84 -26.39
C ASP A 6 -15.54 64.49 -25.31
N GLN A 7 -14.92 65.07 -24.33
CA GLN A 7 -15.12 66.42 -23.77
C GLN A 7 -16.29 66.78 -22.84
N SER A 8 -15.84 67.23 -21.68
CA SER A 8 -16.48 68.15 -20.76
C SER A 8 -16.81 69.54 -21.40
N PRO A 9 -17.57 70.47 -20.79
CA PRO A 9 -16.97 71.38 -19.82
C PRO A 9 -17.88 72.00 -18.71
N LEU A 10 -17.23 72.37 -17.62
CA LEU A 10 -17.13 73.68 -16.89
C LEU A 10 -18.35 74.52 -16.53
N LEU A 11 -18.21 75.12 -15.36
CA LEU A 11 -18.69 76.40 -14.74
C LEU A 11 -19.82 76.17 -13.74
N GLY A 12 -19.80 76.71 -12.55
CA GLY A 12 -19.02 77.70 -11.90
C GLY A 12 -19.77 78.24 -10.66
N GLY A 13 -19.05 78.65 -9.71
CA GLY A 13 -19.38 79.86 -8.96
C GLY A 13 -20.15 79.79 -7.60
N ASP A 14 -19.39 79.88 -6.58
CA ASP A 14 -19.56 80.76 -5.42
C ASP A 14 -20.71 80.65 -4.40
N SER A 15 -20.21 80.64 -3.20
CA SER A 15 -20.74 81.21 -1.94
C SER A 15 -21.59 80.31 -1.05
N LEU A 16 -21.00 79.97 0.09
CA LEU A 16 -21.48 80.39 1.38
C LEU A 16 -20.69 79.81 2.52
N THR A 17 -19.72 80.55 2.97
CA THR A 17 -19.16 80.47 4.31
C THR A 17 -20.26 80.81 5.31
N CYS A 18 -20.67 79.86 6.13
CA CYS A 18 -21.17 80.10 7.51
C CYS A 18 -21.92 78.86 8.10
N TRP A 19 -21.33 77.68 8.11
CA TRP A 19 -21.93 76.58 8.89
C TRP A 19 -20.92 75.59 9.48
N ASN A 20 -19.70 76.01 9.69
CA ASN A 20 -18.60 75.12 9.98
C ASN A 20 -18.11 75.04 11.44
N LYS A 21 -18.91 75.41 12.44
CA LYS A 21 -18.46 75.27 13.85
C LYS A 21 -19.31 74.36 14.75
N LYS A 22 -20.42 73.79 14.29
CA LYS A 22 -21.23 72.86 15.12
C LYS A 22 -21.13 71.41 14.67
N GLN A 23 -20.65 71.10 13.43
CA GLN A 23 -20.51 69.74 12.95
C GLN A 23 -19.19 69.04 13.33
N SER A 24 -18.14 69.77 13.73
CA SER A 24 -16.86 69.14 14.10
C SER A 24 -16.91 68.40 15.46
N GLY A 25 -17.74 68.87 16.39
CA GLY A 25 -17.93 68.21 17.69
C GLY A 25 -18.72 66.89 17.58
N ILE A 26 -19.79 66.92 16.78
CA ILE A 26 -20.65 65.75 16.62
C ILE A 26 -19.93 64.62 15.83
N LYS A 27 -19.19 64.97 14.77
CA LYS A 27 -18.38 63.98 14.01
C LYS A 27 -17.26 63.38 14.86
N ARG A 28 -16.63 64.17 15.72
CA ARG A 28 -15.56 63.67 16.61
C ARG A 28 -16.11 62.78 17.70
N ASN A 29 -17.25 63.11 18.28
CA ASN A 29 -17.89 62.25 19.28
C ASN A 29 -18.46 60.99 18.67
N LEU A 30 -18.99 61.03 17.43
CA LEU A 30 -19.46 59.85 16.68
C LEU A 30 -18.29 58.90 16.33
N SER A 31 -17.11 59.45 15.97
CA SER A 31 -15.90 58.69 15.73
C SER A 31 -15.37 58.00 16.99
N TYR A 32 -15.42 58.69 18.15
CA TYR A 32 -15.06 58.08 19.44
C TYR A 32 -16.05 56.97 19.84
N LEU A 33 -17.34 57.15 19.60
CA LEU A 33 -18.36 56.16 19.89
C LEU A 33 -18.20 54.91 18.98
N LEU A 34 -17.94 55.13 17.69
CA LEU A 34 -17.63 54.05 16.75
C LEU A 34 -16.36 53.26 17.14
N ASN A 35 -15.29 53.96 17.55
CA ASN A 35 -14.06 53.31 18.02
C ASN A 35 -14.29 52.50 19.30
N ILE A 36 -15.08 53.01 20.25
CA ILE A 36 -15.43 52.26 21.47
C ILE A 36 -16.27 51.03 21.15
N ILE A 37 -17.23 51.14 20.23
CA ILE A 37 -18.04 49.99 19.76
C ILE A 37 -17.15 48.97 19.04
N THR A 38 -16.22 49.41 18.18
CA THR A 38 -15.29 48.52 17.46
C THR A 38 -14.36 47.83 18.44
N ILE A 39 -13.80 48.54 19.44
CA ILE A 39 -12.97 47.93 20.49
C ILE A 39 -13.80 46.95 21.33
N GLY A 40 -15.05 47.28 21.64
CA GLY A 40 -15.99 46.39 22.34
C GLY A 40 -16.29 45.12 21.55
N ILE A 41 -16.50 45.24 20.24
CA ILE A 41 -16.72 44.11 19.35
C ILE A 41 -15.45 43.25 19.23
N ILE A 42 -14.28 43.87 19.09
CA ILE A 42 -13.00 43.14 19.04
C ILE A 42 -12.74 42.44 20.39
N ALA A 43 -12.96 43.12 21.52
CA ALA A 43 -12.85 42.49 22.83
C ALA A 43 -13.85 41.37 23.05
N TYR A 44 -15.11 41.54 22.60
CA TYR A 44 -16.12 40.49 22.60
C TYR A 44 -15.73 39.32 21.73
N LEU A 45 -15.26 39.57 20.50
CA LEU A 45 -14.77 38.50 19.60
C LEU A 45 -13.52 37.81 20.16
N CYS A 46 -12.60 38.53 20.81
CA CYS A 46 -11.45 37.94 21.50
C CYS A 46 -11.84 37.11 22.72
N ILE A 47 -12.87 37.55 23.48
CA ILE A 47 -13.42 36.77 24.61
C ILE A 47 -14.19 35.55 24.08
N PHE A 48 -14.95 35.69 23.00
CA PHE A 48 -15.64 34.57 22.35
C PHE A 48 -14.65 33.60 21.69
N ALA A 49 -13.59 34.08 21.03
CA ALA A 49 -12.52 33.25 20.52
C ALA A 49 -11.81 32.51 21.67
N LYS A 50 -11.51 33.17 22.78
CA LYS A 50 -10.98 32.51 23.99
C LYS A 50 -11.95 31.55 24.67
N HIS A 51 -13.27 31.77 24.54
CA HIS A 51 -14.30 30.82 25.05
C HIS A 51 -14.59 29.68 24.05
N SER A 52 -14.32 29.91 22.76
CA SER A 52 -14.41 28.88 21.73
C SER A 52 -13.21 27.93 21.73
N ASP A 53 -12.05 28.35 22.27
CA ASP A 53 -10.89 27.50 22.50
C ASP A 53 -10.95 26.67 23.81
N ASN A 54 -11.97 26.92 24.65
CA ASN A 54 -12.40 25.98 25.67
C ASN A 54 -13.40 24.99 25.03
N ASP A 55 -12.98 24.26 23.99
CA ASP A 55 -13.50 22.94 23.75
C ASP A 55 -13.26 22.17 25.05
N ASP A 56 -14.31 21.96 25.82
CA ASP A 56 -14.40 20.87 26.80
C ASP A 56 -14.20 19.57 26.02
N ASN A 57 -12.93 19.30 25.69
CA ASN A 57 -12.49 18.05 25.11
C ASN A 57 -12.56 16.99 26.23
N THR A 58 -13.80 16.70 26.66
CA THR A 58 -14.12 15.64 27.63
C THR A 58 -13.93 14.25 27.02
N GLY A 59 -13.39 14.18 25.80
CA GLY A 59 -12.99 12.95 25.14
C GLY A 59 -11.75 12.32 25.80
N PRO A 60 -11.58 11.01 25.68
CA PRO A 60 -10.42 10.31 26.23
C PRO A 60 -9.13 10.89 25.61
N SER A 61 -8.21 11.37 26.48
CA SER A 61 -6.96 11.99 26.05
C SER A 61 -6.00 10.93 25.48
N LEU A 62 -5.38 11.22 24.35
CA LEU A 62 -4.33 10.39 23.77
C LEU A 62 -3.09 10.43 24.71
N ASN A 63 -2.59 9.25 25.08
CA ASN A 63 -1.30 9.09 25.76
C ASN A 63 -0.31 8.38 24.83
N PRO A 64 0.62 9.08 24.19
CA PRO A 64 1.59 8.48 23.27
C PRO A 64 2.48 7.43 23.95
N GLN A 65 2.79 7.56 25.23
CA GLN A 65 3.66 6.66 25.98
C GLN A 65 2.94 5.40 26.50
N LYS A 66 1.62 5.31 26.38
CA LYS A 66 0.89 4.12 26.77
C LYS A 66 1.21 2.95 25.82
N LYS A 67 1.46 1.76 26.38
CA LYS A 67 1.67 0.53 25.61
C LYS A 67 0.57 0.35 24.55
N LYS A 68 0.97 0.15 23.30
CA LYS A 68 0.05 -0.09 22.18
C LYS A 68 0.67 -0.93 21.08
N ASN A 69 -0.15 -1.58 20.29
CA ASN A 69 0.27 -2.28 19.08
C ASN A 69 -0.14 -1.48 17.86
N ILE A 70 0.74 -1.39 16.88
CA ILE A 70 0.52 -0.70 15.61
C ILE A 70 0.59 -1.73 14.49
N VAL A 71 -0.48 -1.86 13.72
CA VAL A 71 -0.54 -2.71 12.53
C VAL A 71 -0.72 -1.81 11.30
N MET A 72 0.31 -1.71 10.48
CA MET A 72 0.23 -1.05 9.17
C MET A 72 -0.04 -2.11 8.11
N MET A 73 -1.07 -1.91 7.29
CA MET A 73 -1.45 -2.86 6.25
C MET A 73 -1.45 -2.18 4.89
N VAL A 74 -0.82 -2.80 3.89
CA VAL A 74 -0.72 -2.26 2.53
C VAL A 74 -1.34 -3.25 1.55
N THR A 75 -2.24 -2.75 0.70
CA THR A 75 -2.77 -3.45 -0.46
C THR A 75 -2.07 -2.93 -1.70
N ASP A 76 -0.88 -3.44 -2.00
CA ASP A 76 -0.13 -2.96 -3.17
C ASP A 76 -1.00 -3.01 -4.43
N GLY A 77 -1.18 -1.86 -5.09
CA GLY A 77 -1.91 -1.73 -6.35
C GLY A 77 -3.44 -1.71 -6.28
N MET A 78 -4.06 -1.72 -5.08
CA MET A 78 -5.52 -1.82 -4.94
C MET A 78 -6.24 -0.48 -5.06
N GLY A 79 -6.82 -0.19 -6.19
CA GLY A 79 -7.74 0.94 -6.37
C GLY A 79 -9.18 0.68 -5.91
N PRO A 80 -10.04 1.72 -5.89
CA PRO A 80 -11.45 1.59 -5.53
C PRO A 80 -12.24 0.59 -6.41
N ALA A 81 -11.88 0.46 -7.69
CA ALA A 81 -12.51 -0.49 -8.60
C ALA A 81 -12.20 -1.95 -8.22
N SER A 82 -10.99 -2.22 -7.71
CA SER A 82 -10.57 -3.54 -7.22
C SER A 82 -11.46 -4.05 -6.10
N LEU A 83 -11.77 -3.18 -5.13
CA LEU A 83 -12.68 -3.50 -4.02
C LEU A 83 -14.08 -3.84 -4.53
N SER A 84 -14.61 -3.06 -5.48
CA SER A 84 -15.92 -3.28 -6.07
C SER A 84 -15.99 -4.59 -6.87
N ALA A 85 -14.95 -4.90 -7.66
CA ALA A 85 -14.84 -6.14 -8.42
C ALA A 85 -14.79 -7.36 -7.49
N ALA A 86 -13.95 -7.34 -6.47
CA ALA A 86 -13.80 -8.44 -5.52
C ALA A 86 -15.08 -8.69 -4.70
N ARG A 87 -15.77 -7.62 -4.25
CA ARG A 87 -17.06 -7.72 -3.55
C ARG A 87 -18.10 -8.39 -4.41
N SER A 88 -18.30 -7.91 -5.63
CA SER A 88 -19.31 -8.47 -6.54
C SER A 88 -18.98 -9.90 -6.94
N PHE A 89 -17.68 -10.21 -7.18
CA PHE A 89 -17.23 -11.57 -7.45
C PHE A 89 -17.54 -12.51 -6.27
N ARG A 90 -17.24 -12.11 -5.01
CA ARG A 90 -17.55 -12.90 -3.82
C ARG A 90 -19.04 -13.13 -3.68
N GLN A 91 -19.85 -12.07 -3.83
CA GLN A 91 -21.32 -12.17 -3.77
C GLN A 91 -21.85 -13.18 -4.79
N PHE A 92 -21.34 -13.14 -6.02
CA PHE A 92 -21.73 -14.08 -7.07
C PHE A 92 -21.26 -15.51 -6.76
N ARG A 93 -19.96 -15.70 -6.45
CA ARG A 93 -19.36 -17.01 -6.17
C ARG A 93 -20.06 -17.76 -5.04
N ASP A 94 -20.33 -17.05 -3.94
CA ASP A 94 -20.84 -17.63 -2.70
C ASP A 94 -22.38 -17.49 -2.59
N LYS A 95 -23.04 -16.97 -3.64
CA LYS A 95 -24.49 -16.73 -3.72
C LYS A 95 -25.01 -15.89 -2.55
N LEU A 96 -24.29 -14.84 -2.20
CA LEU A 96 -24.58 -13.95 -1.10
C LEU A 96 -25.59 -12.87 -1.53
N ALA A 97 -26.23 -12.24 -0.56
CA ALA A 97 -27.12 -11.13 -0.80
C ALA A 97 -26.35 -9.88 -1.25
N ILE A 98 -27.00 -8.97 -1.98
CA ILE A 98 -26.39 -7.73 -2.51
C ILE A 98 -25.87 -6.79 -1.41
N ASN A 99 -26.38 -6.91 -0.20
CA ASN A 99 -25.93 -6.15 0.98
C ASN A 99 -24.83 -6.86 1.78
N ASP A 100 -24.35 -8.02 1.34
CA ASP A 100 -23.14 -8.62 1.90
C ASP A 100 -21.92 -7.81 1.42
N ILE A 101 -21.06 -7.42 2.35
CA ILE A 101 -19.93 -6.54 2.11
C ILE A 101 -18.63 -7.16 2.64
N LEU A 102 -17.49 -6.76 2.07
CA LEU A 102 -16.18 -7.17 2.53
C LEU A 102 -15.90 -6.65 3.95
N THR A 103 -14.95 -7.23 4.64
CA THR A 103 -14.51 -6.72 5.94
C THR A 103 -13.94 -5.30 5.78
N LEU A 104 -13.15 -5.06 4.75
CA LEU A 104 -12.64 -3.73 4.39
C LEU A 104 -13.75 -2.68 4.28
N ASP A 105 -14.88 -2.99 3.65
CA ASP A 105 -15.98 -2.03 3.48
C ASP A 105 -16.51 -1.44 4.78
N LYS A 106 -16.41 -2.19 5.89
CA LYS A 106 -16.91 -1.79 7.22
C LYS A 106 -16.02 -0.74 7.89
N TYR A 107 -14.77 -0.61 7.44
CA TYR A 107 -13.74 0.19 8.11
C TYR A 107 -13.16 1.29 7.23
N LEU A 108 -13.79 1.62 6.11
CA LEU A 108 -13.41 2.74 5.24
C LEU A 108 -13.59 4.07 5.99
N ILE A 109 -12.52 4.87 6.06
CA ILE A 109 -12.54 6.18 6.74
C ILE A 109 -12.15 7.35 5.83
N GLY A 110 -11.43 7.11 4.75
CA GLY A 110 -10.95 8.17 3.88
C GLY A 110 -10.26 7.67 2.63
N SER A 111 -9.49 8.55 2.00
CA SER A 111 -8.68 8.28 0.81
C SER A 111 -7.32 8.95 0.90
N SER A 112 -6.35 8.41 0.16
CA SER A 112 -4.96 8.84 0.13
C SER A 112 -4.54 9.25 -1.28
N ARG A 113 -3.88 10.42 -1.40
CA ARG A 113 -3.25 10.89 -2.65
C ARG A 113 -1.87 10.27 -2.77
N THR A 114 -1.58 9.67 -3.93
CA THR A 114 -0.48 8.71 -4.09
C THR A 114 0.79 9.27 -4.72
N ARG A 115 0.75 10.42 -5.40
CA ARG A 115 1.88 10.96 -6.18
C ARG A 115 3.24 10.93 -5.42
N SER A 116 4.32 10.65 -6.16
CA SER A 116 5.69 10.77 -5.65
C SER A 116 6.24 12.20 -5.78
N SER A 117 7.49 12.44 -5.36
CA SER A 117 8.16 13.73 -5.60
C SER A 117 8.58 13.92 -7.05
N SER A 118 8.79 12.84 -7.80
CA SER A 118 9.30 12.87 -9.17
C SER A 118 8.22 12.67 -10.24
N SER A 119 7.01 12.19 -9.87
CA SER A 119 5.96 11.86 -10.83
C SER A 119 4.57 12.02 -10.23
N LEU A 120 3.57 12.32 -11.08
CA LEU A 120 2.15 12.25 -10.70
C LEU A 120 1.67 10.81 -10.49
N VAL A 121 2.36 9.85 -11.08
CA VAL A 121 2.13 8.41 -10.90
C VAL A 121 3.31 7.86 -10.09
N THR A 122 3.04 7.42 -8.88
CA THR A 122 4.07 6.84 -7.99
C THR A 122 4.39 5.40 -8.38
N ASP A 123 5.57 4.91 -7.97
CA ASP A 123 5.82 3.48 -7.82
C ASP A 123 5.68 3.06 -6.35
N SER A 124 5.70 1.76 -6.09
CA SER A 124 5.55 1.21 -4.73
C SER A 124 6.69 1.65 -3.79
N ALA A 125 7.90 1.83 -4.32
CA ALA A 125 9.05 2.26 -3.51
C ALA A 125 8.84 3.66 -2.92
N ALA A 126 8.47 4.65 -3.76
CA ALA A 126 8.16 6.00 -3.31
C ALA A 126 6.87 6.06 -2.47
N GLY A 127 5.85 5.25 -2.80
CA GLY A 127 4.61 5.12 -2.04
C GLY A 127 4.85 4.60 -0.62
N ALA A 128 5.56 3.49 -0.49
CA ALA A 128 5.90 2.91 0.81
C ALA A 128 6.90 3.77 1.61
N THR A 129 7.85 4.46 0.94
CA THR A 129 8.73 5.44 1.59
C THR A 129 7.94 6.62 2.15
N ALA A 130 6.84 7.03 1.49
CA ALA A 130 5.96 8.07 2.01
C ALA A 130 5.27 7.63 3.32
N PHE A 131 4.85 6.36 3.43
CA PHE A 131 4.28 5.81 4.66
C PHE A 131 5.32 5.64 5.77
N SER A 132 6.51 5.14 5.43
CA SER A 132 7.52 4.80 6.42
C SER A 132 8.28 6.00 6.95
N CYS A 133 8.66 6.94 6.08
CA CYS A 133 9.47 8.13 6.44
C CYS A 133 8.63 9.41 6.60
N ALA A 134 7.32 9.38 6.38
CA ALA A 134 6.43 10.56 6.40
C ALA A 134 6.89 11.69 5.47
N LEU A 135 7.51 11.38 4.33
CA LEU A 135 8.00 12.34 3.33
C LEU A 135 7.87 11.80 1.91
N LYS A 136 7.81 12.69 0.92
CA LYS A 136 7.81 12.31 -0.50
C LYS A 136 9.22 12.03 -0.99
N SER A 137 9.40 10.93 -1.75
CA SER A 137 10.63 10.61 -2.44
C SER A 137 10.40 10.32 -3.93
N TYR A 138 11.46 10.05 -4.69
CA TYR A 138 11.40 9.76 -6.13
C TYR A 138 11.03 8.29 -6.37
N ASN A 139 10.49 7.98 -7.55
CA ASN A 139 10.18 6.60 -7.93
C ASN A 139 11.46 5.74 -7.90
N GLY A 140 11.36 4.59 -7.22
CA GLY A 140 12.49 3.68 -6.98
C GLY A 140 13.21 3.86 -5.63
N ALA A 141 12.94 4.93 -4.90
CA ALA A 141 13.60 5.24 -3.63
C ALA A 141 13.12 4.35 -2.48
N ILE A 142 14.04 3.76 -1.74
CA ILE A 142 13.78 2.92 -0.56
C ILE A 142 14.33 3.60 0.68
N GLY A 143 13.46 4.15 1.53
CA GLY A 143 13.86 4.76 2.81
C GLY A 143 14.88 5.90 2.68
N VAL A 144 14.85 6.63 1.57
CA VAL A 144 15.73 7.76 1.29
C VAL A 144 14.95 8.98 0.84
N THR A 145 15.48 10.17 1.11
CA THR A 145 14.96 11.45 0.66
C THR A 145 15.21 11.69 -0.84
N PRO A 146 14.63 12.73 -1.47
CA PRO A 146 14.90 13.06 -2.88
C PRO A 146 16.37 13.32 -3.22
N ASP A 147 17.20 13.70 -2.26
CA ASP A 147 18.65 13.88 -2.40
C ASP A 147 19.45 12.61 -2.03
N LYS A 148 18.77 11.46 -1.93
CA LYS A 148 19.34 10.14 -1.63
C LYS A 148 19.94 10.01 -0.23
N THR A 149 19.56 10.87 0.69
CA THR A 149 19.95 10.74 2.10
C THR A 149 18.98 9.78 2.81
N PRO A 150 19.45 8.80 3.60
CA PRO A 150 18.60 7.96 4.41
C PRO A 150 17.65 8.76 5.32
N CYS A 151 16.39 8.37 5.39
CA CYS A 151 15.37 8.92 6.29
C CYS A 151 14.93 7.87 7.29
N GLY A 152 14.79 8.22 8.57
CA GLY A 152 14.31 7.31 9.60
C GLY A 152 12.88 6.86 9.32
N THR A 153 12.62 5.58 9.50
CA THR A 153 11.31 4.99 9.28
C THR A 153 10.52 4.86 10.58
N VAL A 154 9.19 4.78 10.48
CA VAL A 154 8.31 4.53 11.65
C VAL A 154 8.65 3.20 12.33
N LEU A 155 9.03 2.15 11.56
CA LEU A 155 9.46 0.88 12.12
C LEU A 155 10.72 1.04 12.98
N GLU A 156 11.72 1.74 12.49
CA GLU A 156 12.98 1.98 13.21
C GLU A 156 12.77 2.88 14.42
N ALA A 157 11.95 3.93 14.28
CA ALA A 157 11.63 4.83 15.38
C ALA A 157 10.90 4.10 16.53
N LEU A 158 9.99 3.21 16.21
CA LEU A 158 9.32 2.35 17.18
C LEU A 158 10.29 1.31 17.78
N LYS A 159 11.20 0.75 16.96
CA LYS A 159 12.27 -0.12 17.47
C LYS A 159 13.15 0.57 18.50
N LEU A 160 13.51 1.83 18.27
CA LEU A 160 14.27 2.65 19.24
C LEU A 160 13.51 2.85 20.57
N GLN A 161 12.18 2.90 20.52
CA GLN A 161 11.34 3.01 21.71
C GLN A 161 11.15 1.66 22.44
N GLY A 162 11.70 0.54 21.91
CA GLY A 162 11.60 -0.78 22.52
C GLY A 162 10.44 -1.63 22.00
N TYR A 163 9.79 -1.24 20.92
CA TYR A 163 8.79 -2.10 20.26
C TYR A 163 9.45 -3.32 19.62
N TYR A 164 8.73 -4.44 19.60
CA TYR A 164 9.04 -5.52 18.67
C TYR A 164 8.48 -5.18 17.29
N THR A 165 9.13 -5.67 16.23
CA THR A 165 8.80 -5.29 14.87
C THR A 165 8.70 -6.49 13.95
N GLY A 166 7.76 -6.46 13.01
CA GLY A 166 7.52 -7.55 12.08
C GLY A 166 7.14 -7.08 10.67
N LEU A 167 7.47 -7.93 9.70
CA LEU A 167 7.12 -7.79 8.28
C LEU A 167 6.46 -9.09 7.81
N VAL A 168 5.28 -9.01 7.19
CA VAL A 168 4.54 -10.14 6.62
C VAL A 168 4.05 -9.75 5.23
N VAL A 169 4.51 -10.43 4.19
CA VAL A 169 4.22 -10.08 2.79
C VAL A 169 3.96 -11.33 1.93
N THR A 170 3.38 -11.16 0.76
CA THR A 170 3.20 -12.25 -0.22
C THR A 170 4.22 -12.22 -1.35
N THR A 171 4.97 -11.14 -1.50
CA THR A 171 6.14 -11.03 -2.39
C THR A 171 7.43 -11.46 -1.72
N ARG A 172 8.55 -11.17 -2.38
CA ARG A 172 9.88 -11.17 -1.77
C ARG A 172 9.90 -10.16 -0.62
N ILE A 173 10.50 -10.57 0.48
CA ILE A 173 10.66 -9.67 1.64
C ILE A 173 11.57 -8.47 1.32
N THR A 174 12.34 -8.56 0.25
CA THR A 174 13.23 -7.52 -0.25
C THR A 174 12.57 -6.57 -1.25
N ASP A 175 11.30 -6.82 -1.62
CA ASP A 175 10.53 -5.93 -2.50
C ASP A 175 10.23 -4.57 -1.84
N ALA A 176 9.72 -3.65 -2.61
CA ALA A 176 9.64 -2.22 -2.32
C ALA A 176 8.98 -1.89 -0.99
N THR A 177 7.79 -2.42 -0.70
CA THR A 177 7.02 -2.06 0.49
C THR A 177 7.72 -2.50 1.79
N PRO A 178 8.06 -3.79 2.00
CA PRO A 178 8.77 -4.19 3.21
C PRO A 178 10.17 -3.57 3.30
N ALA A 179 10.85 -3.37 2.16
CA ALA A 179 12.15 -2.73 2.11
C ALA A 179 12.10 -1.27 2.60
N ALA A 180 11.09 -0.50 2.17
CA ALA A 180 10.96 0.92 2.55
C ALA A 180 10.72 1.15 4.05
N PHE A 181 10.29 0.13 4.80
CA PHE A 181 10.20 0.20 6.26
C PHE A 181 11.46 -0.26 6.99
N SER A 182 12.35 -1.01 6.32
CA SER A 182 13.44 -1.75 6.95
C SER A 182 14.82 -1.56 6.30
N SER A 183 14.94 -0.68 5.30
CA SER A 183 16.16 -0.51 4.51
C SER A 183 16.29 0.91 3.97
N HIS A 184 17.53 1.27 3.54
CA HIS A 184 17.85 2.57 2.95
C HIS A 184 18.76 2.35 1.76
N VAL A 185 18.19 2.33 0.55
CA VAL A 185 18.94 2.18 -0.70
C VAL A 185 18.40 3.14 -1.77
N ASP A 186 19.27 3.56 -2.67
CA ASP A 186 18.92 4.52 -3.73
C ASP A 186 17.91 3.97 -4.73
N TYR A 187 17.81 2.63 -4.85
CA TYR A 187 16.99 2.01 -5.86
C TYR A 187 16.48 0.62 -5.45
N ARG A 188 15.18 0.37 -5.61
CA ARG A 188 14.46 -0.81 -5.15
C ARG A 188 15.04 -2.17 -5.61
N PHE A 189 15.77 -2.21 -6.74
CA PHE A 189 16.38 -3.43 -7.24
C PHE A 189 17.73 -3.77 -6.60
N GLN A 190 18.16 -3.04 -5.57
CA GLN A 190 19.30 -3.42 -4.75
C GLN A 190 18.93 -4.46 -3.68
N GLU A 191 18.15 -5.48 -4.09
CA GLU A 191 17.54 -6.46 -3.18
C GLU A 191 18.56 -7.25 -2.36
N ASP A 192 19.74 -7.53 -2.91
CA ASP A 192 20.81 -8.19 -2.17
C ASP A 192 21.31 -7.35 -0.98
N LEU A 193 21.36 -6.02 -1.15
CA LEU A 193 21.72 -5.08 -0.08
C LEU A 193 20.56 -4.90 0.90
N ILE A 194 19.31 -4.84 0.41
CA ILE A 194 18.11 -4.80 1.25
C ILE A 194 18.07 -6.01 2.20
N ALA A 195 18.36 -7.22 1.71
CA ALA A 195 18.42 -8.42 2.54
C ALA A 195 19.45 -8.31 3.67
N GLN A 196 20.62 -7.66 3.43
CA GLN A 196 21.63 -7.39 4.46
C GLN A 196 21.11 -6.40 5.52
N HIS A 197 20.45 -5.32 5.09
CA HIS A 197 19.85 -4.34 6.00
C HIS A 197 18.80 -4.98 6.92
N GLN A 198 17.94 -5.83 6.36
CA GLN A 198 16.89 -6.52 7.11
C GLN A 198 17.45 -7.48 8.17
N LEU A 199 18.63 -8.07 7.93
CA LEU A 199 19.32 -8.90 8.91
C LEU A 199 20.16 -8.10 9.92
N GLY A 200 20.27 -6.78 9.73
CA GLY A 200 20.88 -5.86 10.69
C GLY A 200 22.34 -5.49 10.40
N GLU A 201 22.81 -5.59 9.16
CA GLU A 201 24.17 -5.15 8.83
C GLU A 201 24.31 -3.63 8.78
N TYR A 202 23.33 -2.92 8.26
CA TYR A 202 23.35 -1.46 8.10
C TYR A 202 21.90 -0.94 7.87
N PRO A 203 21.62 0.35 8.11
CA PRO A 203 22.44 1.39 8.78
C PRO A 203 22.27 1.40 10.30
N PHE A 204 21.24 0.75 10.80
CA PHE A 204 20.73 0.89 12.17
C PHE A 204 21.09 -0.30 13.08
N GLY A 205 21.58 -1.39 12.49
CA GLY A 205 21.59 -2.68 13.13
C GLY A 205 20.23 -3.39 12.94
N ARG A 206 19.95 -4.42 13.71
CA ARG A 206 18.71 -5.17 13.56
C ARG A 206 17.50 -4.34 13.98
N ALA A 207 16.73 -3.88 13.00
CA ALA A 207 15.46 -3.18 13.21
C ALA A 207 14.24 -4.11 13.18
N VAL A 208 14.34 -5.31 12.59
CA VAL A 208 13.25 -6.26 12.40
C VAL A 208 13.44 -7.49 13.27
N ASP A 209 12.38 -7.95 13.94
CA ASP A 209 12.39 -9.14 14.80
C ASP A 209 11.65 -10.33 14.19
N LEU A 210 10.70 -10.10 13.25
CA LEU A 210 9.94 -11.14 12.60
C LEU A 210 9.79 -10.84 11.11
N ILE A 211 10.15 -11.80 10.26
CA ILE A 211 10.03 -11.74 8.81
C ILE A 211 9.28 -12.99 8.34
N LEU A 212 8.19 -12.79 7.58
CA LEU A 212 7.48 -13.84 6.85
C LEU A 212 7.19 -13.36 5.44
N GLY A 213 7.63 -14.11 4.41
CA GLY A 213 7.40 -13.77 3.02
C GLY A 213 8.14 -14.69 2.07
N GLY A 214 8.27 -14.28 0.82
CA GLY A 214 9.10 -14.91 -0.20
C GLY A 214 10.52 -14.33 -0.22
N GLY A 215 11.23 -14.52 -1.35
CA GLY A 215 12.52 -13.87 -1.63
C GLY A 215 13.75 -14.60 -1.11
N ARG A 216 13.63 -15.91 -0.82
CA ARG A 216 14.78 -16.71 -0.38
C ARG A 216 15.99 -16.58 -1.30
N CYS A 217 15.78 -16.33 -2.60
CA CYS A 217 16.88 -16.22 -3.55
C CYS A 217 17.85 -15.07 -3.22
N HIS A 218 17.39 -13.95 -2.67
CA HIS A 218 18.25 -12.83 -2.25
C HIS A 218 19.02 -13.08 -0.95
N PHE A 219 18.82 -14.23 -0.32
CA PHE A 219 19.57 -14.68 0.86
C PHE A 219 20.55 -15.83 0.54
N LEU A 220 20.54 -16.35 -0.69
CA LEU A 220 21.36 -17.47 -1.13
C LEU A 220 22.21 -17.10 -2.36
N PRO A 221 23.45 -17.66 -2.48
CA PRO A 221 24.25 -17.49 -3.67
C PRO A 221 23.65 -18.25 -4.86
N THR A 222 24.00 -17.84 -6.09
CA THR A 222 23.56 -18.51 -7.32
C THR A 222 23.97 -19.99 -7.36
N SER A 223 25.08 -20.36 -6.76
CA SER A 223 25.54 -21.75 -6.64
C SER A 223 24.63 -22.65 -5.80
N GLU A 224 23.78 -22.08 -4.95
CA GLU A 224 22.82 -22.78 -4.09
C GLU A 224 21.37 -22.51 -4.50
N GLY A 225 21.13 -22.10 -5.75
CA GLY A 225 19.80 -21.81 -6.28
C GLY A 225 19.23 -20.44 -5.90
N GLY A 226 20.10 -19.56 -5.40
CA GLY A 226 19.76 -18.17 -5.12
C GLY A 226 20.02 -17.22 -6.30
N CYS A 227 19.85 -15.94 -6.06
CA CYS A 227 20.08 -14.87 -7.05
C CYS A 227 21.10 -13.81 -6.57
N ARG A 228 21.74 -13.99 -5.42
CA ARG A 228 22.76 -13.06 -4.93
C ARG A 228 24.00 -13.07 -5.82
N ALA A 229 24.46 -11.85 -6.15
CA ALA A 229 25.66 -11.65 -6.97
C ALA A 229 26.98 -11.75 -6.19
N ASP A 230 26.95 -11.61 -4.84
CA ASP A 230 28.13 -11.56 -3.97
C ASP A 230 28.57 -12.93 -3.40
N ASN A 231 27.90 -14.01 -3.82
CA ASN A 231 28.16 -15.39 -3.37
C ASN A 231 27.99 -15.64 -1.86
N ARG A 232 27.34 -14.75 -1.11
CA ARG A 232 27.06 -14.96 0.31
C ARG A 232 25.84 -15.86 0.51
N ASN A 233 25.89 -16.71 1.56
CA ASN A 233 24.72 -17.44 2.07
C ASN A 233 24.31 -16.83 3.41
N LEU A 234 23.43 -15.82 3.35
CA LEU A 234 22.97 -15.09 4.54
C LEU A 234 22.20 -15.99 5.51
N ILE A 235 21.47 -16.99 5.03
CA ILE A 235 20.75 -17.93 5.90
C ILE A 235 21.75 -18.69 6.80
N LYS A 236 22.85 -19.14 6.22
CA LYS A 236 23.90 -19.85 6.98
C LYS A 236 24.69 -18.90 7.88
N GLU A 237 25.02 -17.71 7.42
CA GLU A 237 25.77 -16.71 8.18
C GLU A 237 25.03 -16.23 9.44
N TYR A 238 23.70 -16.23 9.40
CA TYR A 238 22.85 -15.76 10.49
C TYR A 238 22.11 -16.89 11.24
N SER A 239 22.47 -18.15 10.97
CA SER A 239 21.78 -19.32 11.53
C SER A 239 21.85 -19.45 13.06
N ASP A 240 22.85 -18.81 13.69
CA ASP A 240 23.00 -18.73 15.14
C ASP A 240 22.19 -17.59 15.78
N LYS A 241 21.69 -16.66 15.00
CA LYS A 241 20.98 -15.46 15.45
C LYS A 241 19.49 -15.47 15.14
N TRP A 242 19.07 -16.17 14.08
CA TRP A 242 17.71 -16.20 13.58
C TRP A 242 17.14 -17.61 13.56
N GLN A 243 15.92 -17.80 14.06
CA GLN A 243 15.15 -19.00 13.77
C GLN A 243 14.76 -18.96 12.29
N TYR A 244 15.16 -19.97 11.51
CA TYR A 244 14.88 -20.03 10.09
C TYR A 244 13.72 -20.95 9.76
N VAL A 245 12.81 -20.50 8.87
CA VAL A 245 11.67 -21.27 8.35
C VAL A 245 11.63 -21.12 6.82
N GLY A 246 11.87 -22.20 6.11
CA GLY A 246 12.01 -22.17 4.63
C GLY A 246 10.88 -22.83 3.86
N ASP A 247 9.94 -23.49 4.51
CA ASP A 247 8.87 -24.24 3.87
C ASP A 247 7.61 -24.38 4.74
N ARG A 248 6.57 -24.98 4.18
CA ARG A 248 5.29 -25.23 4.86
C ARG A 248 5.43 -26.13 6.09
N VAL A 249 6.29 -27.14 6.04
CA VAL A 249 6.46 -28.09 7.15
C VAL A 249 7.06 -27.39 8.37
N LEU A 250 8.09 -26.57 8.15
CA LEU A 250 8.69 -25.77 9.21
C LEU A 250 7.75 -24.66 9.70
N PHE A 251 6.95 -24.09 8.81
CA PHE A 251 5.94 -23.10 9.18
C PHE A 251 4.88 -23.69 10.12
N ASP A 252 4.41 -24.91 9.86
CA ASP A 252 3.42 -25.58 10.69
C ASP A 252 3.96 -25.88 12.10
N GLN A 253 5.28 -26.05 12.25
CA GLN A 253 5.94 -26.24 13.55
C GLN A 253 5.90 -24.97 14.44
N LEU A 254 5.61 -23.80 13.85
CA LEU A 254 5.39 -22.56 14.61
C LEU A 254 4.08 -22.56 15.41
N GLN A 255 3.19 -23.54 15.17
CA GLN A 255 1.95 -23.77 15.93
C GLN A 255 1.08 -22.51 16.05
N GLY A 256 0.87 -21.82 14.92
CA GLY A 256 0.09 -20.57 14.88
C GLY A 256 0.74 -19.43 15.67
N GLY A 257 2.07 -19.43 15.80
CA GLY A 257 2.85 -18.40 16.50
C GLY A 257 3.22 -18.72 17.95
N LYS A 258 2.72 -19.82 18.50
CA LYS A 258 2.99 -20.21 19.92
C LYS A 258 4.39 -20.81 20.11
N ASN A 259 5.02 -21.28 19.05
CA ASN A 259 6.34 -21.90 19.07
C ASN A 259 7.31 -21.11 18.19
N VAL A 260 7.46 -19.82 18.48
CA VAL A 260 8.35 -18.90 17.77
C VAL A 260 9.44 -18.42 18.70
N SER A 261 10.69 -18.51 18.24
CA SER A 261 11.84 -17.82 18.85
C SER A 261 12.21 -16.63 18.00
N LEU A 262 12.14 -15.43 18.58
CA LEU A 262 12.55 -14.21 17.88
C LEU A 262 14.06 -13.96 18.03
N PRO A 263 14.74 -13.48 16.99
CA PRO A 263 14.19 -13.09 15.69
C PRO A 263 13.87 -14.30 14.80
N LEU A 264 12.76 -14.20 14.02
CA LEU A 264 12.29 -15.21 13.08
C LEU A 264 12.51 -14.76 11.63
N LEU A 265 13.16 -15.61 10.81
CA LEU A 265 13.33 -15.43 9.36
C LEU A 265 12.57 -16.51 8.61
N GLY A 266 11.38 -16.19 8.12
CA GLY A 266 10.54 -17.09 7.31
C GLY A 266 10.58 -16.72 5.83
N LEU A 267 11.36 -17.47 5.03
CA LEU A 267 11.48 -17.29 3.59
C LEU A 267 10.78 -18.44 2.87
N LEU A 268 9.48 -18.32 2.72
CA LEU A 268 8.56 -19.42 2.36
C LEU A 268 8.56 -19.78 0.87
N ALA A 269 9.08 -18.89 0.02
CA ALA A 269 9.22 -19.11 -1.41
C ALA A 269 10.59 -18.64 -1.91
N ASN A 270 11.05 -19.17 -3.06
CA ASN A 270 12.32 -18.73 -3.63
C ASN A 270 12.24 -17.29 -4.15
N THR A 271 11.16 -16.97 -4.84
CA THR A 271 10.75 -15.63 -5.26
C THR A 271 9.47 -15.25 -4.52
N ASP A 272 8.41 -14.84 -5.21
CA ASP A 272 7.13 -14.54 -4.60
C ASP A 272 6.35 -15.81 -4.22
N ILE A 273 5.49 -15.73 -3.21
CA ILE A 273 4.51 -16.78 -2.92
C ILE A 273 3.52 -16.81 -4.08
N PRO A 274 3.09 -17.99 -4.58
CA PRO A 274 2.12 -18.08 -5.69
C PRO A 274 0.85 -17.29 -5.45
N TYR A 275 0.19 -16.82 -6.52
CA TYR A 275 -1.13 -16.20 -6.42
C TYR A 275 -2.13 -17.10 -5.69
N ASP A 276 -3.02 -16.52 -4.91
CA ASP A 276 -4.01 -17.28 -4.11
C ASP A 276 -4.91 -18.18 -4.98
N ILE A 277 -5.08 -17.85 -6.28
CA ILE A 277 -5.83 -18.65 -7.24
C ILE A 277 -5.20 -20.05 -7.49
N GLU A 278 -3.88 -20.17 -7.45
CA GLU A 278 -3.15 -21.43 -7.67
C GLU A 278 -2.33 -21.87 -6.46
N ARG A 279 -2.29 -21.08 -5.38
CA ARG A 279 -1.57 -21.42 -4.15
C ARG A 279 -2.14 -22.71 -3.55
N LYS A 280 -1.26 -23.64 -3.26
CA LYS A 280 -1.61 -24.90 -2.60
C LYS A 280 -1.36 -24.77 -1.09
N ASP A 281 -2.38 -24.96 -0.29
CA ASP A 281 -2.29 -24.91 1.17
C ASP A 281 -1.25 -25.86 1.76
N SER A 282 -0.99 -26.99 1.08
CA SER A 282 0.04 -27.95 1.48
C SER A 282 1.47 -27.52 1.20
N GLU A 283 1.67 -26.50 0.36
CA GLU A 283 3.00 -26.02 -0.06
C GLU A 283 3.31 -24.63 0.52
N TYR A 284 2.31 -23.76 0.61
CA TYR A 284 2.47 -22.37 1.04
C TYR A 284 1.36 -21.95 2.00
N PRO A 285 1.67 -21.29 3.13
CA PRO A 285 0.64 -20.70 3.98
C PRO A 285 -0.03 -19.52 3.27
N SER A 286 -1.32 -19.30 3.57
CA SER A 286 -2.04 -18.10 3.18
C SER A 286 -1.50 -16.86 3.91
N LEU A 287 -1.81 -15.65 3.39
CA LEU A 287 -1.50 -14.41 4.10
C LEU A 287 -2.16 -14.37 5.49
N ALA A 288 -3.40 -14.84 5.62
CA ALA A 288 -4.10 -14.89 6.91
C ALA A 288 -3.40 -15.79 7.94
N GLU A 289 -2.89 -16.98 7.53
CA GLU A 289 -2.11 -17.86 8.42
C GLU A 289 -0.79 -17.19 8.85
N GLN A 290 -0.09 -16.52 7.94
CA GLN A 290 1.13 -15.77 8.26
C GLN A 290 0.84 -14.63 9.25
N VAL A 291 -0.24 -13.89 9.05
CA VAL A 291 -0.71 -12.81 9.94
C VAL A 291 -1.02 -13.38 11.33
N GLN A 292 -1.73 -14.50 11.41
CA GLN A 292 -2.03 -15.15 12.70
C GLN A 292 -0.75 -15.52 13.46
N VAL A 293 0.24 -16.11 12.76
CA VAL A 293 1.54 -16.45 13.35
C VAL A 293 2.24 -15.20 13.88
N ALA A 294 2.29 -14.12 13.08
CA ALA A 294 2.97 -12.90 13.45
C ALA A 294 2.30 -12.19 14.64
N LEU A 295 0.97 -12.04 14.63
CA LEU A 295 0.22 -11.41 15.72
C LEU A 295 0.39 -12.19 17.03
N THR A 296 0.31 -13.53 16.99
CA THR A 296 0.49 -14.37 18.17
C THR A 296 1.92 -14.26 18.71
N ALA A 297 2.93 -14.42 17.85
CA ALA A 297 4.33 -14.40 18.26
C ALA A 297 4.75 -13.05 18.86
N LEU A 298 4.36 -11.94 18.20
CA LEU A 298 4.68 -10.59 18.68
C LEU A 298 3.90 -10.24 19.96
N SER A 299 2.65 -10.68 20.09
CA SER A 299 1.86 -10.50 21.31
C SER A 299 2.49 -11.23 22.51
N GLU A 300 2.92 -12.47 22.33
CA GLU A 300 3.61 -13.22 23.39
C GLU A 300 4.96 -12.60 23.76
N ALA A 301 5.75 -12.16 22.75
CA ALA A 301 7.04 -11.52 22.98
C ALA A 301 6.93 -10.19 23.74
N THR A 302 5.81 -9.48 23.57
CA THR A 302 5.57 -8.19 24.21
C THR A 302 4.79 -8.28 25.52
N LYS A 303 4.41 -9.46 25.98
CA LYS A 303 3.55 -9.65 27.14
C LYS A 303 4.07 -8.90 28.38
N ASP A 304 5.35 -9.07 28.68
CA ASP A 304 6.02 -8.46 29.84
C ASP A 304 6.86 -7.22 29.44
N SER A 305 6.74 -6.74 28.21
CA SER A 305 7.43 -5.55 27.71
C SER A 305 6.66 -4.27 28.08
N GLU A 306 7.38 -3.16 28.24
CA GLU A 306 6.77 -1.83 28.43
C GLU A 306 6.07 -1.33 27.16
N GLN A 307 6.55 -1.77 26.00
CA GLN A 307 6.00 -1.41 24.68
C GLN A 307 5.33 -2.61 24.01
N GLY A 308 4.47 -2.34 23.04
CA GLY A 308 3.86 -3.34 22.19
C GLY A 308 4.71 -3.68 20.97
N PHE A 309 4.06 -3.89 19.83
CA PHE A 309 4.73 -4.21 18.58
C PHE A 309 4.26 -3.32 17.43
N PHE A 310 5.11 -3.23 16.41
CA PHE A 310 4.78 -2.74 15.07
C PHE A 310 4.78 -3.92 14.09
N LEU A 311 3.73 -4.06 13.31
CA LEU A 311 3.62 -5.11 12.29
C LEU A 311 3.20 -4.50 10.96
N LEU A 312 4.05 -4.65 9.94
CA LEU A 312 3.69 -4.40 8.54
C LEU A 312 3.12 -5.68 7.95
N ILE A 313 1.96 -5.57 7.31
CA ILE A 313 1.32 -6.66 6.56
C ILE A 313 1.05 -6.15 5.14
N GLU A 314 1.39 -6.95 4.14
CA GLU A 314 1.16 -6.56 2.76
C GLU A 314 0.49 -7.66 1.95
N GLY A 315 -0.60 -7.31 1.27
CA GLY A 315 -1.17 -8.07 0.16
C GLY A 315 -0.52 -7.62 -1.14
N SER A 316 0.70 -8.05 -1.33
CA SER A 316 1.61 -7.51 -2.35
C SER A 316 1.20 -7.86 -3.78
N ARG A 317 0.54 -9.00 -3.99
CA ARG A 317 0.34 -9.53 -5.33
C ARG A 317 -0.97 -9.07 -6.00
N ILE A 318 -1.74 -8.20 -5.37
CA ILE A 318 -2.85 -7.49 -6.02
C ILE A 318 -2.29 -6.64 -7.17
N ASP A 319 -1.17 -5.95 -6.93
CA ASP A 319 -0.42 -5.17 -7.91
C ASP A 319 0.07 -6.02 -9.08
N HIS A 320 0.77 -7.12 -8.81
CA HIS A 320 1.28 -7.99 -9.85
C HIS A 320 0.17 -8.53 -10.77
N ALA A 321 -0.98 -8.94 -10.20
CA ALA A 321 -2.13 -9.37 -10.98
C ALA A 321 -2.69 -8.23 -11.85
N SER A 322 -2.66 -6.99 -11.34
CA SER A 322 -3.09 -5.80 -12.09
C SER A 322 -2.12 -5.43 -13.21
N HIS A 323 -0.80 -5.50 -12.98
CA HIS A 323 0.22 -5.34 -14.02
C HIS A 323 0.03 -6.35 -15.16
N HIS A 324 -0.37 -7.56 -14.81
CA HIS A 324 -0.70 -8.60 -15.78
C HIS A 324 -2.08 -8.42 -16.42
N ASN A 325 -2.88 -7.44 -15.98
CA ASN A 325 -4.29 -7.28 -16.35
C ASN A 325 -5.09 -8.59 -16.20
N ASP A 326 -4.79 -9.34 -15.14
CA ASP A 326 -5.41 -10.62 -14.81
C ASP A 326 -6.58 -10.45 -13.83
N PRO A 327 -7.83 -10.41 -14.30
CA PRO A 327 -8.97 -10.15 -13.44
C PRO A 327 -9.26 -11.32 -12.49
N ALA A 328 -8.89 -12.55 -12.87
CA ALA A 328 -9.20 -13.75 -12.09
C ALA A 328 -8.25 -13.90 -10.89
N ALA A 329 -6.95 -13.68 -11.08
CA ALA A 329 -5.98 -13.62 -10.00
C ALA A 329 -6.24 -12.40 -9.10
N HIS A 330 -6.47 -11.22 -9.70
CA HIS A 330 -6.67 -9.95 -9.00
C HIS A 330 -7.78 -10.02 -7.93
N VAL A 331 -8.99 -10.45 -8.29
CA VAL A 331 -10.09 -10.51 -7.32
C VAL A 331 -9.82 -11.49 -6.18
N ARG A 332 -9.05 -12.55 -6.43
CA ARG A 332 -8.68 -13.53 -5.41
C ARG A 332 -7.61 -13.02 -4.46
N GLU A 333 -6.64 -12.26 -4.95
CA GLU A 333 -5.66 -11.56 -4.12
C GLU A 333 -6.34 -10.54 -3.18
N VAL A 334 -7.28 -9.73 -3.69
CA VAL A 334 -8.08 -8.81 -2.86
C VAL A 334 -8.85 -9.56 -1.79
N LEU A 335 -9.46 -10.71 -2.13
CA LEU A 335 -10.17 -11.53 -1.13
C LEU A 335 -9.23 -12.23 -0.14
N ALA A 336 -8.02 -12.59 -0.55
CA ALA A 336 -7.00 -13.11 0.36
C ALA A 336 -6.57 -12.06 1.38
N TYR A 337 -6.42 -10.82 0.93
CA TYR A 337 -6.14 -9.69 1.81
C TYR A 337 -7.29 -9.37 2.76
N ASP A 338 -8.54 -9.37 2.28
CA ASP A 338 -9.73 -9.13 3.13
C ASP A 338 -9.82 -10.17 4.28
N ARG A 339 -9.44 -11.43 4.02
CA ARG A 339 -9.32 -12.46 5.07
C ARG A 339 -8.21 -12.15 6.08
N ALA A 340 -7.05 -11.69 5.60
CA ALA A 340 -5.96 -11.28 6.49
C ALA A 340 -6.33 -10.05 7.33
N PHE A 341 -7.02 -9.08 6.73
CA PHE A 341 -7.56 -7.92 7.44
C PHE A 341 -8.58 -8.34 8.51
N GLU A 342 -9.44 -9.31 8.22
CA GLU A 342 -10.39 -9.85 9.19
C GLU A 342 -9.68 -10.46 10.42
N GLU A 343 -8.56 -11.16 10.24
CA GLU A 343 -7.77 -11.70 11.36
C GLU A 343 -7.19 -10.57 12.22
N VAL A 344 -6.74 -9.47 11.62
CA VAL A 344 -6.28 -8.29 12.36
C VAL A 344 -7.43 -7.65 13.14
N ILE A 345 -8.62 -7.51 12.54
CA ILE A 345 -9.81 -6.98 13.24
C ILE A 345 -10.16 -7.85 14.45
N LYS A 346 -10.22 -9.18 14.26
CA LYS A 346 -10.47 -10.13 15.36
C LYS A 346 -9.44 -9.99 16.48
N PHE A 347 -8.18 -9.81 16.13
CA PHE A 347 -7.12 -9.58 17.12
C PHE A 347 -7.34 -8.28 17.90
N ILE A 348 -7.66 -7.17 17.22
CA ILE A 348 -7.93 -5.87 17.86
C ILE A 348 -9.11 -5.98 18.84
N ASP A 349 -10.21 -6.59 18.40
CA ASP A 349 -11.45 -6.70 19.19
C ASP A 349 -11.27 -7.57 20.45
N ASN A 350 -10.30 -8.49 20.43
CA ASN A 350 -9.99 -9.37 21.58
C ASN A 350 -8.77 -8.91 22.38
N SER A 351 -8.07 -7.85 21.97
CA SER A 351 -6.86 -7.37 22.65
C SER A 351 -7.19 -6.48 23.86
N GLU A 352 -6.56 -6.74 25.01
CA GLU A 352 -6.59 -5.86 26.17
C GLU A 352 -5.62 -4.66 26.01
N ILE A 353 -4.64 -4.78 25.11
CA ILE A 353 -3.68 -3.72 24.78
C ILE A 353 -4.30 -2.80 23.71
N GLU A 354 -4.11 -1.48 23.85
CA GLU A 354 -4.51 -0.55 22.79
C GLU A 354 -3.87 -0.97 21.48
N THR A 355 -4.68 -1.27 20.49
CA THR A 355 -4.23 -1.73 19.18
C THR A 355 -4.92 -0.93 18.11
N VAL A 356 -4.17 -0.51 17.10
CA VAL A 356 -4.70 0.19 15.92
C VAL A 356 -4.19 -0.47 14.65
N ALA A 357 -5.10 -0.69 13.71
CA ALA A 357 -4.77 -1.04 12.33
C ALA A 357 -5.10 0.13 11.41
N ILE A 358 -4.18 0.45 10.51
CA ILE A 358 -4.35 1.38 9.39
C ILE A 358 -4.03 0.61 8.13
N SER A 359 -4.96 0.58 7.19
CA SER A 359 -4.80 -0.10 5.90
C SER A 359 -5.01 0.89 4.76
N THR A 360 -4.12 0.86 3.78
CA THR A 360 -4.24 1.66 2.55
C THR A 360 -3.53 0.96 1.41
N SER A 361 -3.67 1.47 0.18
CA SER A 361 -2.82 1.11 -0.94
C SER A 361 -1.76 2.19 -1.16
N ASP A 362 -0.65 1.83 -1.74
CA ASP A 362 0.40 2.76 -2.16
C ASP A 362 0.04 3.46 -3.48
N HIS A 363 -0.69 2.78 -4.38
CA HIS A 363 -1.27 3.28 -5.64
C HIS A 363 -2.38 2.35 -6.14
N GLU A 364 -2.98 2.72 -7.26
CA GLU A 364 -3.79 1.84 -8.10
C GLU A 364 -2.97 1.35 -9.28
N THR A 365 -3.21 0.13 -9.74
CA THR A 365 -2.53 -0.50 -10.86
C THR A 365 -3.50 -1.01 -11.91
N GLY A 366 -3.12 -0.83 -13.19
CA GLY A 366 -3.87 -1.32 -14.34
C GLY A 366 -4.88 -0.33 -14.92
N GLY A 367 -5.24 0.73 -14.19
CA GLY A 367 -6.37 1.59 -14.55
C GLY A 367 -7.64 0.76 -14.69
N LEU A 368 -7.89 -0.12 -13.70
CA LEU A 368 -9.00 -1.08 -13.68
C LEU A 368 -10.35 -0.39 -13.70
N VAL A 369 -11.24 -0.86 -14.57
CA VAL A 369 -12.64 -0.48 -14.56
C VAL A 369 -13.54 -1.71 -14.70
N VAL A 370 -14.60 -1.75 -13.88
CA VAL A 370 -15.62 -2.84 -13.89
C VAL A 370 -16.71 -2.49 -14.90
N ALA A 371 -16.30 -2.29 -16.14
CA ALA A 371 -17.08 -2.05 -17.34
C ALA A 371 -16.12 -2.03 -18.54
N ARG A 372 -16.55 -2.44 -19.71
CA ARG A 372 -15.72 -2.38 -20.92
C ARG A 372 -16.55 -2.05 -22.14
N GLN A 373 -16.06 -1.12 -22.94
CA GLN A 373 -16.60 -0.86 -24.29
C GLN A 373 -16.18 -1.99 -25.21
N VAL A 374 -17.09 -2.91 -25.54
CA VAL A 374 -16.80 -4.08 -26.39
C VAL A 374 -17.26 -3.92 -27.83
N SER A 375 -17.96 -2.83 -28.18
CA SER A 375 -18.41 -2.49 -29.52
C SER A 375 -18.46 -0.97 -29.69
N GLU A 376 -18.67 -0.48 -30.94
CA GLU A 376 -18.88 0.95 -31.25
C GLU A 376 -20.25 1.48 -30.82
N LEU A 377 -21.18 0.60 -30.48
CA LEU A 377 -22.51 0.97 -30.04
C LEU A 377 -22.48 1.42 -28.57
N TYR A 378 -23.52 2.18 -28.17
CA TYR A 378 -23.72 2.52 -26.76
C TYR A 378 -23.79 1.25 -25.91
N PRO A 379 -22.94 1.10 -24.85
CA PRO A 379 -22.77 -0.16 -24.16
C PRO A 379 -23.97 -0.50 -23.27
N ASP A 380 -24.20 -1.78 -23.06
CA ASP A 380 -24.97 -2.28 -21.93
C ASP A 380 -24.20 -2.04 -20.62
N TYR A 381 -24.89 -1.71 -19.53
CA TYR A 381 -24.26 -1.48 -18.22
C TYR A 381 -24.05 -2.80 -17.49
N LEU A 382 -23.10 -3.60 -17.98
CA LEU A 382 -22.87 -4.98 -17.54
C LEU A 382 -21.39 -5.26 -17.29
N TRP A 383 -21.14 -6.16 -16.35
CA TRP A 383 -19.93 -6.95 -16.25
C TRP A 383 -20.30 -8.34 -15.71
N TYR A 384 -19.48 -9.35 -15.97
CA TYR A 384 -19.82 -10.74 -15.76
C TYR A 384 -18.85 -11.43 -14.80
N PRO A 385 -19.10 -11.40 -13.45
CA PRO A 385 -18.24 -12.05 -12.46
C PRO A 385 -18.17 -13.57 -12.62
N GLU A 386 -19.19 -14.21 -13.23
CA GLU A 386 -19.21 -15.64 -13.53
C GLU A 386 -18.06 -16.11 -14.43
N VAL A 387 -17.56 -15.24 -15.32
CA VAL A 387 -16.42 -15.58 -16.19
C VAL A 387 -15.16 -15.85 -15.35
N LEU A 388 -14.99 -15.13 -14.24
CA LEU A 388 -13.84 -15.31 -13.37
C LEU A 388 -13.94 -16.54 -12.48
N LEU A 389 -15.15 -17.07 -12.29
CA LEU A 389 -15.40 -18.18 -11.36
C LEU A 389 -14.67 -19.46 -11.76
N ASN A 390 -14.65 -19.75 -13.05
CA ASN A 390 -14.13 -21.01 -13.59
C ASN A 390 -12.63 -20.97 -13.88
N SER A 391 -11.98 -19.81 -13.78
CA SER A 391 -10.52 -19.71 -13.89
C SER A 391 -9.86 -20.34 -12.67
N THR A 392 -8.96 -21.30 -12.89
CA THR A 392 -8.28 -22.08 -11.85
C THR A 392 -6.83 -21.68 -11.65
N HIS A 393 -6.27 -20.92 -12.58
CA HIS A 393 -4.87 -20.46 -12.57
C HIS A 393 -4.78 -19.04 -13.14
N SER A 394 -3.74 -18.33 -12.76
CA SER A 394 -3.38 -17.03 -13.33
C SER A 394 -2.89 -17.17 -14.77
N GLY A 395 -3.00 -16.08 -15.53
CA GLY A 395 -2.41 -16.02 -16.87
C GLY A 395 -0.89 -16.20 -16.85
N ASP A 396 -0.22 -15.77 -15.77
CA ASP A 396 1.21 -15.98 -15.57
C ASP A 396 1.54 -17.48 -15.51
N TYR A 397 0.90 -18.23 -14.62
CA TYR A 397 1.06 -19.68 -14.54
C TYR A 397 0.76 -20.37 -15.89
N LEU A 398 -0.34 -19.99 -16.54
CA LEU A 398 -0.77 -20.61 -17.80
C LEU A 398 0.16 -20.29 -18.96
N SER A 399 0.71 -19.09 -19.04
CA SER A 399 1.68 -18.73 -20.06
C SER A 399 2.93 -19.61 -19.99
N HIS A 400 3.45 -19.81 -18.79
CA HIS A 400 4.56 -20.72 -18.53
C HIS A 400 4.21 -22.18 -18.84
N LYS A 401 3.00 -22.65 -18.48
CA LYS A 401 2.50 -23.99 -18.81
C LYS A 401 2.47 -24.23 -20.32
N VAL A 402 2.05 -23.24 -21.10
CA VAL A 402 2.03 -23.31 -22.58
C VAL A 402 3.44 -23.26 -23.16
N VAL A 403 4.29 -22.33 -22.68
CA VAL A 403 5.68 -22.18 -23.17
C VAL A 403 6.47 -23.49 -22.96
N HIS A 404 6.24 -24.21 -21.88
CA HIS A 404 6.95 -25.46 -21.56
C HIS A 404 6.27 -26.74 -22.09
N TYR A 405 5.17 -26.61 -22.87
CA TYR A 405 4.51 -27.76 -23.44
C TYR A 405 5.41 -28.50 -24.46
N LYS A 406 5.64 -29.81 -24.24
CA LYS A 406 6.68 -30.57 -24.96
C LYS A 406 6.32 -30.92 -26.41
N GLU A 407 5.04 -30.97 -26.75
CA GLU A 407 4.59 -31.48 -28.07
C GLU A 407 4.10 -30.33 -28.99
N LYS A 408 4.72 -29.15 -28.91
CA LYS A 408 4.37 -27.97 -29.73
C LYS A 408 4.53 -28.22 -31.23
N ASP A 409 5.52 -29.01 -31.64
CA ASP A 409 5.78 -29.34 -33.04
C ASP A 409 4.65 -30.16 -33.69
N ASN A 410 3.83 -30.81 -32.89
CA ASN A 410 2.65 -31.52 -33.37
C ASN A 410 1.44 -30.59 -33.32
N THR A 411 1.17 -29.89 -34.40
CA THR A 411 0.10 -28.89 -34.52
C THR A 411 -1.24 -29.38 -33.98
N LYS A 412 -1.64 -30.62 -34.29
CA LYS A 412 -2.92 -31.20 -33.83
C LYS A 412 -2.97 -31.35 -32.31
N LYS A 413 -1.90 -31.91 -31.73
CA LYS A 413 -1.82 -32.12 -30.28
C LYS A 413 -1.75 -30.78 -29.54
N PHE A 414 -0.97 -29.85 -30.09
CA PHE A 414 -0.84 -28.51 -29.48
C PHE A 414 -2.15 -27.72 -29.54
N THR A 415 -2.83 -27.72 -30.69
CA THR A 415 -4.16 -27.07 -30.80
C THR A 415 -5.16 -27.70 -29.82
N ASN A 416 -5.17 -29.03 -29.67
CA ASN A 416 -6.06 -29.70 -28.71
C ASN A 416 -5.70 -29.34 -27.26
N PHE A 417 -4.41 -29.25 -26.93
CA PHE A 417 -3.95 -28.81 -25.61
C PHE A 417 -4.43 -27.39 -25.29
N ILE A 418 -4.28 -26.45 -26.25
CA ILE A 418 -4.76 -25.06 -26.05
C ILE A 418 -6.28 -25.04 -25.82
N LYS A 419 -7.05 -25.77 -26.62
CA LYS A 419 -8.52 -25.80 -26.51
C LYS A 419 -9.00 -26.43 -25.21
N HIS A 420 -8.55 -27.66 -24.94
CA HIS A 420 -9.16 -28.45 -23.86
C HIS A 420 -8.50 -28.24 -22.50
N GLU A 421 -7.16 -28.08 -22.45
CA GLU A 421 -6.48 -27.88 -21.16
C GLU A 421 -6.43 -26.40 -20.76
N ILE A 422 -6.09 -25.49 -21.69
CA ILE A 422 -5.92 -24.08 -21.33
C ILE A 422 -7.27 -23.33 -21.32
N LEU A 423 -8.00 -23.34 -22.45
CA LEU A 423 -9.23 -22.54 -22.57
C LEU A 423 -10.39 -23.17 -21.79
N GLU A 424 -10.72 -24.42 -22.02
CA GLU A 424 -11.91 -25.05 -21.42
C GLU A 424 -11.69 -25.38 -19.94
N LYS A 425 -10.59 -26.03 -19.59
CA LYS A 425 -10.35 -26.53 -18.23
C LYS A 425 -9.78 -25.47 -17.29
N ASP A 426 -8.70 -24.80 -17.71
CA ASP A 426 -7.98 -23.89 -16.82
C ASP A 426 -8.63 -22.50 -16.75
N LEU A 427 -9.15 -21.98 -17.88
CA LEU A 427 -9.83 -20.68 -17.92
C LEU A 427 -11.36 -20.78 -17.86
N GLY A 428 -11.93 -21.97 -18.05
CA GLY A 428 -13.38 -22.20 -18.04
C GLY A 428 -14.11 -21.58 -19.24
N ILE A 429 -13.42 -21.38 -20.36
CA ILE A 429 -13.91 -20.70 -21.56
C ILE A 429 -14.26 -21.76 -22.62
N SER A 430 -15.55 -21.95 -22.91
CA SER A 430 -16.04 -22.87 -23.94
C SER A 430 -16.50 -22.18 -25.23
N ASP A 431 -16.69 -20.87 -25.21
CA ASP A 431 -17.14 -20.03 -26.34
C ASP A 431 -15.96 -19.40 -27.12
N TYR A 432 -14.75 -19.98 -26.98
CA TYR A 432 -13.58 -19.47 -27.68
C TYR A 432 -13.72 -19.55 -29.20
N THR A 433 -13.14 -18.60 -29.90
CA THR A 433 -13.11 -18.53 -31.36
C THR A 433 -11.83 -19.16 -31.93
N ALA A 434 -11.82 -19.42 -33.25
CA ALA A 434 -10.59 -19.83 -33.92
C ALA A 434 -9.49 -18.77 -33.77
N LYS A 435 -9.86 -17.48 -33.79
CA LYS A 435 -8.94 -16.36 -33.59
C LYS A 435 -8.27 -16.38 -32.20
N ASP A 436 -9.01 -16.74 -31.14
CA ASP A 436 -8.43 -16.86 -29.79
C ASP A 436 -7.36 -17.96 -29.79
N VAL A 437 -7.64 -19.11 -30.38
CA VAL A 437 -6.70 -20.25 -30.46
C VAL A 437 -5.47 -19.88 -31.30
N ASP A 438 -5.66 -19.27 -32.47
CA ASP A 438 -4.57 -18.87 -33.36
C ASP A 438 -3.65 -17.85 -32.69
N LEU A 439 -4.20 -16.88 -31.95
CA LEU A 439 -3.43 -15.87 -31.23
C LEU A 439 -2.61 -16.48 -30.08
N ILE A 440 -3.17 -17.45 -29.33
CA ILE A 440 -2.44 -18.18 -28.29
C ILE A 440 -1.27 -18.96 -28.91
N ILE A 441 -1.51 -19.65 -30.05
CA ILE A 441 -0.47 -20.40 -30.76
C ILE A 441 0.64 -19.48 -31.28
N GLU A 442 0.26 -18.32 -31.85
CA GLU A 442 1.21 -17.30 -32.33
C GLU A 442 2.17 -16.84 -31.22
N LYS A 443 1.65 -16.63 -30.01
CA LYS A 443 2.42 -16.11 -28.86
C LYS A 443 3.03 -17.21 -27.97
N ALA A 444 2.84 -18.49 -28.29
CA ALA A 444 3.19 -19.63 -27.45
C ALA A 444 4.68 -19.81 -27.10
N ASN A 445 5.58 -19.02 -27.70
CA ASN A 445 7.02 -19.06 -27.42
C ASN A 445 7.52 -17.91 -26.52
N ASN A 446 6.65 -16.96 -26.18
CA ASN A 446 6.95 -15.83 -25.33
C ASN A 446 5.92 -15.76 -24.19
N ALA A 447 6.32 -16.12 -22.97
CA ALA A 447 5.42 -16.14 -21.82
C ALA A 447 4.85 -14.75 -21.53
N GLY A 448 5.65 -13.69 -21.61
CA GLY A 448 5.21 -12.32 -21.35
C GLY A 448 4.14 -11.83 -22.34
N GLU A 449 4.29 -12.08 -23.64
CA GLU A 449 3.25 -11.72 -24.62
C GLU A 449 2.01 -12.61 -24.49
N LEU A 450 2.19 -13.90 -24.23
CA LEU A 450 1.11 -14.87 -24.10
C LEU A 450 0.22 -14.59 -22.88
N LEU A 451 0.82 -14.22 -21.76
CA LEU A 451 0.15 -13.82 -20.54
C LEU A 451 -0.94 -12.77 -20.80
N TYR A 452 -0.60 -11.70 -21.55
CA TYR A 452 -1.57 -10.65 -21.87
C TYR A 452 -2.68 -11.13 -22.82
N VAL A 453 -2.37 -12.05 -23.72
CA VAL A 453 -3.39 -12.67 -24.59
C VAL A 453 -4.41 -13.45 -23.76
N LEU A 454 -3.94 -14.31 -22.86
CA LEU A 454 -4.80 -15.11 -21.99
C LEU A 454 -5.69 -14.24 -21.11
N ASN A 455 -5.10 -13.25 -20.44
CA ASN A 455 -5.83 -12.34 -19.54
C ASN A 455 -6.81 -11.44 -20.30
N ASN A 456 -6.47 -10.99 -21.51
CA ASN A 456 -7.40 -10.22 -22.35
C ASN A 456 -8.61 -11.06 -22.82
N ILE A 457 -8.42 -12.34 -23.12
CA ILE A 457 -9.51 -13.27 -23.47
C ILE A 457 -10.54 -13.36 -22.33
N VAL A 458 -10.06 -13.44 -21.08
CA VAL A 458 -10.91 -13.42 -19.88
C VAL A 458 -11.53 -12.05 -19.67
N SER A 459 -10.75 -10.98 -19.74
CA SER A 459 -11.19 -9.60 -19.47
C SER A 459 -12.28 -9.13 -20.45
N ILE A 460 -12.17 -9.48 -21.75
CA ILE A 460 -13.20 -9.15 -22.74
C ILE A 460 -14.53 -9.81 -22.39
N ARG A 461 -14.51 -11.11 -22.02
CA ARG A 461 -15.71 -11.86 -21.67
C ARG A 461 -16.33 -11.38 -20.36
N ALA A 462 -15.51 -11.05 -19.39
CA ALA A 462 -15.97 -10.46 -18.13
C ALA A 462 -16.42 -9.00 -18.27
N GLN A 463 -16.17 -8.35 -19.42
CA GLN A 463 -16.34 -6.91 -19.64
C GLN A 463 -15.60 -6.05 -18.59
N ILE A 464 -14.40 -6.47 -18.24
CA ILE A 464 -13.46 -5.72 -17.42
C ILE A 464 -12.51 -4.95 -18.33
N GLY A 465 -12.31 -3.67 -18.03
CA GLY A 465 -11.40 -2.78 -18.75
C GLY A 465 -10.11 -2.53 -17.98
N TRP A 466 -9.01 -2.43 -18.74
CA TRP A 466 -7.69 -2.02 -18.27
C TRP A 466 -7.16 -0.96 -19.22
N THR A 467 -6.53 0.08 -18.68
CA THR A 467 -6.00 1.19 -19.50
C THR A 467 -4.48 1.15 -19.63
N THR A 468 -3.80 0.42 -18.74
CA THR A 468 -2.34 0.35 -18.70
C THR A 468 -1.89 -0.99 -18.10
N HIS A 469 -0.61 -1.33 -18.26
CA HIS A 469 0.09 -2.34 -17.48
C HIS A 469 0.90 -1.73 -16.33
N GLY A 470 0.83 -0.43 -16.14
CA GLY A 470 1.47 0.31 -15.06
C GLY A 470 0.46 0.82 -14.04
N HIS A 471 0.90 1.75 -13.22
CA HIS A 471 0.07 2.38 -12.20
C HIS A 471 -0.79 3.50 -12.76
N SER A 472 -1.80 3.92 -12.01
CA SER A 472 -2.56 5.13 -12.30
C SER A 472 -2.49 6.13 -11.13
N ALA A 473 -2.87 7.39 -11.41
CA ALA A 473 -2.83 8.48 -10.44
C ALA A 473 -4.13 8.60 -9.62
N VAL A 474 -4.89 7.53 -9.50
CA VAL A 474 -6.15 7.51 -8.75
C VAL A 474 -5.87 7.52 -7.25
N ASP A 475 -6.64 8.31 -6.49
CA ASP A 475 -6.62 8.25 -5.03
C ASP A 475 -7.09 6.87 -4.54
N VAL A 476 -6.45 6.35 -3.50
CA VAL A 476 -6.74 5.03 -2.94
C VAL A 476 -7.42 5.14 -1.58
N ASN A 477 -8.11 4.10 -1.17
CA ASN A 477 -8.88 4.10 0.07
C ASN A 477 -7.99 3.98 1.32
N ILE A 478 -8.42 4.59 2.44
CA ILE A 478 -7.87 4.37 3.78
C ILE A 478 -8.93 3.67 4.63
N TYR A 479 -8.52 2.59 5.27
CA TYR A 479 -9.33 1.83 6.22
C TYR A 479 -8.64 1.85 7.59
N ALA A 480 -9.39 1.90 8.69
CA ALA A 480 -8.80 1.84 10.02
C ALA A 480 -9.75 1.29 11.07
N HIS A 481 -9.17 0.60 12.05
CA HIS A 481 -9.87 0.13 13.24
C HIS A 481 -8.98 0.19 14.48
N THR A 482 -9.58 0.41 15.64
CA THR A 482 -8.89 0.41 16.94
C THR A 482 -9.86 0.12 18.07
N ASN A 483 -9.38 -0.55 19.11
CA ASN A 483 -10.08 -0.71 20.38
C ASN A 483 -9.86 0.47 21.36
N SER A 484 -9.03 1.47 21.00
CA SER A 484 -8.77 2.66 21.81
C SER A 484 -9.72 3.81 21.45
N PRO A 485 -10.60 4.29 22.36
CA PRO A 485 -11.45 5.45 22.10
C PRO A 485 -10.67 6.73 21.79
N ALA A 486 -9.49 6.90 22.42
CA ALA A 486 -8.62 8.05 22.18
C ALA A 486 -8.05 8.06 20.76
N ILE A 487 -7.50 6.92 20.31
CA ILE A 487 -6.97 6.77 18.94
C ILE A 487 -8.13 6.87 17.93
N LYS A 488 -9.30 6.28 18.22
CA LYS A 488 -10.48 6.37 17.34
C LYS A 488 -10.91 7.81 17.07
N SER A 489 -10.94 8.64 18.13
CA SER A 489 -11.26 10.07 17.98
C SER A 489 -10.27 10.80 17.06
N LYS A 490 -8.98 10.43 17.11
CA LYS A 490 -7.96 11.00 16.23
C LYS A 490 -8.08 10.47 14.80
N LEU A 491 -8.21 9.16 14.59
CA LEU A 491 -8.43 8.56 13.27
C LEU A 491 -9.57 9.23 12.49
N LEU A 492 -10.65 9.57 13.17
CA LEU A 492 -11.84 10.19 12.55
C LEU A 492 -11.73 11.73 12.42
N SER A 493 -10.63 12.34 12.81
CA SER A 493 -10.35 13.74 12.55
C SER A 493 -10.04 13.98 11.07
N HIS A 494 -10.56 15.10 10.53
CA HIS A 494 -10.23 15.56 9.17
C HIS A 494 -9.00 16.49 9.15
N LYS A 495 -8.36 16.71 10.30
CA LYS A 495 -7.25 17.62 10.42
C LYS A 495 -5.98 16.93 9.92
N ALA A 496 -5.29 17.57 8.98
CA ALA A 496 -4.01 17.09 8.45
C ALA A 496 -3.00 16.82 9.59
N TYR A 497 -2.29 15.71 9.48
CA TYR A 497 -1.32 15.20 10.46
C TYR A 497 -1.88 14.77 11.82
N ASP A 498 -3.13 15.08 12.15
CA ASP A 498 -3.80 14.69 13.40
C ASP A 498 -4.89 13.62 13.19
N GLY A 499 -5.24 13.32 11.95
CA GLY A 499 -6.29 12.38 11.59
C GLY A 499 -6.16 11.84 10.18
N LEU A 500 -6.99 10.85 9.82
CA LEU A 500 -6.97 10.17 8.52
C LEU A 500 -8.37 10.05 7.88
N SER A 501 -9.37 10.75 8.42
CA SER A 501 -10.71 10.77 7.83
C SER A 501 -10.82 11.86 6.77
N GLY A 502 -11.27 11.50 5.57
CA GLY A 502 -11.32 12.39 4.41
C GLY A 502 -10.22 12.07 3.40
N ASN A 503 -9.73 13.08 2.67
CA ASN A 503 -8.68 12.90 1.65
C ASN A 503 -7.36 13.50 2.12
N HIS A 504 -6.35 12.63 2.30
CA HIS A 504 -5.05 12.97 2.87
C HIS A 504 -3.89 12.72 1.89
N GLU A 505 -2.73 13.33 2.11
CA GLU A 505 -1.49 12.93 1.45
C GLU A 505 -0.98 11.62 2.07
N ASN A 506 -0.37 10.75 1.28
CA ASN A 506 0.13 9.46 1.78
C ASN A 506 1.20 9.61 2.88
N ILE A 507 1.94 10.72 2.92
CA ILE A 507 2.91 11.04 4.00
C ILE A 507 2.23 11.23 5.36
N GLU A 508 0.96 11.60 5.38
CA GLU A 508 0.23 11.83 6.62
C GLU A 508 -0.04 10.53 7.39
N ILE A 509 0.04 9.37 6.73
CA ILE A 509 -0.11 8.07 7.37
C ILE A 509 1.08 7.79 8.30
N GLY A 510 2.32 7.97 7.83
CA GLY A 510 3.51 7.86 8.67
C GLY A 510 3.54 8.89 9.78
N ALA A 511 3.20 10.14 9.47
CA ALA A 511 3.11 11.22 10.45
C ALA A 511 2.04 10.94 11.53
N PHE A 512 0.92 10.33 11.16
CA PHE A 512 -0.09 9.91 12.13
C PHE A 512 0.42 8.81 13.07
N ILE A 513 1.18 7.83 12.57
CA ILE A 513 1.81 6.80 13.42
C ILE A 513 2.81 7.46 14.37
N GLU A 514 3.65 8.38 13.90
CA GLU A 514 4.57 9.17 14.72
C GLU A 514 3.80 9.92 15.82
N TYR A 515 2.72 10.61 15.46
CA TYR A 515 1.89 11.36 16.39
C TYR A 515 1.27 10.52 17.51
N ILE A 516 0.66 9.38 17.18
CA ILE A 516 -0.03 8.55 18.19
C ILE A 516 0.92 7.76 19.08
N THR A 517 2.17 7.56 18.66
CA THR A 517 3.20 6.82 19.40
C THR A 517 4.21 7.72 20.09
N GLY A 518 4.29 8.99 19.70
CA GLY A 518 5.33 9.92 20.17
C GLY A 518 6.73 9.48 19.76
N SER A 519 6.84 8.70 18.67
CA SER A 519 8.13 8.37 18.07
C SER A 519 8.73 9.59 17.34
N ASP A 520 10.03 9.56 17.04
CA ASP A 520 10.74 10.67 16.39
C ASP A 520 11.56 10.17 15.19
N LEU A 521 11.01 10.36 14.00
CA LEU A 521 11.67 9.97 12.73
C LEU A 521 12.95 10.76 12.49
N ASN A 522 13.04 12.01 12.95
CA ASN A 522 14.25 12.81 12.83
C ASN A 522 15.38 12.27 13.71
N GLN A 523 15.07 11.76 14.90
CA GLN A 523 16.06 11.11 15.76
C GLN A 523 16.72 9.94 15.03
N VAL A 524 15.94 9.08 14.40
CA VAL A 524 16.44 7.95 13.59
C VAL A 524 17.28 8.47 12.42
N THR A 525 16.76 9.45 11.67
CA THR A 525 17.49 10.08 10.56
C THR A 525 18.87 10.57 10.98
N GLN A 526 18.99 11.22 12.15
CA GLN A 526 20.26 11.71 12.67
C GLN A 526 21.21 10.56 13.10
N LEU A 527 20.68 9.46 13.59
CA LEU A 527 21.48 8.28 13.95
C LEU A 527 22.06 7.61 12.70
N ILE A 528 21.24 7.41 11.69
CA ILE A 528 21.65 6.77 10.42
C ILE A 528 22.69 7.62 9.69
N LYS A 529 22.55 8.94 9.65
CA LYS A 529 23.50 9.86 9.01
C LYS A 529 24.89 9.86 9.66
N LYS A 530 25.00 9.45 10.92
CA LYS A 530 26.29 9.35 11.63
C LYS A 530 27.04 8.07 11.32
N THR A 531 26.37 7.03 10.85
CA THR A 531 27.00 5.83 10.33
C THR A 531 27.56 6.16 8.95
N GLU A 532 28.87 6.04 8.75
CA GLU A 532 29.48 6.28 7.44
C GLU A 532 28.79 5.42 6.39
N HIS A 533 28.21 6.06 5.39
CA HIS A 533 27.78 5.40 4.18
C HIS A 533 29.04 4.75 3.58
N SER A 534 29.16 3.45 3.66
CA SER A 534 30.06 2.74 2.76
C SER A 534 29.37 2.77 1.39
N PRO A 535 29.80 3.64 0.46
CA PRO A 535 29.29 3.56 -0.89
C PRO A 535 29.74 2.20 -1.38
N ASP A 536 28.81 1.28 -1.55
CA ASP A 536 29.09 0.07 -2.29
C ASP A 536 29.41 0.49 -3.73
N ASN A 537 30.73 0.66 -4.00
CA ASN A 537 31.28 0.96 -5.32
C ASN A 537 31.10 -0.22 -6.29
N ASN A 538 30.56 -1.33 -5.84
CA ASN A 538 29.93 -2.29 -6.71
C ASN A 538 28.63 -1.62 -7.25
N LYS A 539 28.78 -0.92 -8.37
CA LYS A 539 27.70 -0.73 -9.32
C LYS A 539 27.15 -2.13 -9.57
N ALA A 540 26.22 -2.57 -8.70
CA ALA A 540 25.33 -3.62 -9.03
C ALA A 540 24.83 -3.24 -10.43
N LYS A 541 25.12 -4.08 -11.41
CA LYS A 541 24.45 -3.97 -12.68
C LYS A 541 22.99 -3.90 -12.30
N VAL A 542 22.44 -2.71 -12.44
CA VAL A 542 20.99 -2.48 -12.31
C VAL A 542 20.43 -3.59 -13.15
N ASP A 543 19.70 -4.49 -12.52
CA ASP A 543 19.07 -5.57 -13.24
C ASP A 543 17.93 -4.95 -14.06
N ASP A 544 18.27 -4.39 -15.22
CA ASP A 544 17.32 -4.08 -16.29
C ASP A 544 16.51 -5.32 -16.69
N ILE A 545 16.95 -6.49 -16.23
CA ILE A 545 16.33 -7.80 -16.46
C ILE A 545 14.98 -7.93 -15.73
N PHE A 546 14.74 -7.23 -14.63
CA PHE A 546 13.47 -7.40 -13.91
C PHE A 546 12.31 -6.68 -14.62
N HIS A 547 12.52 -5.48 -15.16
CA HIS A 547 11.51 -4.84 -16.02
C HIS A 547 11.28 -5.61 -17.33
N ALA A 548 12.27 -6.35 -17.81
CA ALA A 548 12.12 -7.21 -19.00
C ALA A 548 11.41 -8.55 -18.70
N ASN A 549 11.32 -8.96 -17.42
CA ASN A 549 10.67 -10.21 -17.00
C ASN A 549 9.32 -9.99 -16.28
N VAL A 550 8.99 -8.75 -15.92
CA VAL A 550 7.67 -8.33 -15.40
C VAL A 550 6.84 -7.67 -16.50
N LEU A 551 7.48 -7.32 -17.63
CA LEU A 551 6.82 -6.81 -18.84
C LEU A 551 6.70 -7.91 -19.90
#